data_6c852b5cf3395fbdc71651319eb300ba
#
_entry.id   6c852b5cf3395fbdc71651319eb300ba
#
_cell.length_a   1.000
_cell.length_b   1.000
_cell.length_c   1.000
_cell.angle_alpha   90.00
_cell.angle_beta   90.00
_cell.angle_gamma   90.00
#
_symmetry.space_group_name_H-M   'P 1'
#
loop_
_entity.id
_entity.type
_entity.pdbx_description
1 polymer ?
#
loop_
_entity_poly.entity_id
_entity_poly.type
_entity_poly.pdbx_seq_one_letter_code
_entity_poly.pdbx_strand_id
1 'polypeptide(L)'
;MSKYLYSLGLMSGTSMDGIDLSIIKSDGEQFVEVIDDLYHKYNNQFRLKLKTVIDLCNSKEQFHKLSSDIKEIENEITIAHANACKLIVEKNKNIKIDLIGFHGQTVLHKPQEGYSI
;
A
#
# COMPACT_ATOMS: atom_id res chain seq x y z
N MET A 1 -13.30 -28.85 -11.68
CA MET A 1 -12.17 -28.23 -12.36
C MET A 1 -11.70 -27.03 -11.54
N SER A 2 -10.46 -27.08 -11.07
CA SER A 2 -9.94 -25.99 -10.25
C SER A 2 -9.69 -24.76 -11.12
N LYS A 3 -10.12 -23.63 -10.62
CA LYS A 3 -9.95 -22.35 -11.29
C LYS A 3 -8.94 -21.51 -10.50
N TYR A 4 -7.92 -21.01 -11.18
CA TYR A 4 -6.92 -20.16 -10.57
C TYR A 4 -7.21 -18.70 -10.82
N LEU A 5 -6.96 -17.88 -9.80
CA LEU A 5 -7.07 -16.42 -9.88
C LEU A 5 -5.70 -15.82 -9.63
N TYR A 6 -5.43 -14.73 -10.32
CA TYR A 6 -4.24 -13.92 -10.10
C TYR A 6 -4.61 -12.67 -9.32
N SER A 7 -3.99 -12.50 -8.16
CA SER A 7 -4.25 -11.38 -7.28
C SER A 7 -3.00 -10.53 -7.16
N LEU A 8 -3.18 -9.22 -7.23
CA LEU A 8 -2.11 -8.25 -6.98
C LEU A 8 -2.36 -7.60 -5.63
N GLY A 9 -1.42 -7.77 -4.72
CA GLY A 9 -1.47 -7.14 -3.40
C GLY A 9 -0.46 -6.02 -3.29
N LEU A 10 -0.86 -4.90 -2.69
CA LEU A 10 0.00 -3.76 -2.45
C LEU A 10 -0.05 -3.39 -0.98
N MET A 11 1.11 -3.16 -0.38
CA MET A 11 1.19 -2.76 1.02
C MET A 11 2.26 -1.69 1.23
N SER A 12 1.85 -0.58 1.85
CA SER A 12 2.78 0.42 2.36
C SER A 12 3.03 0.10 3.82
N GLY A 13 4.21 -0.38 4.14
CA GLY A 13 4.54 -0.85 5.48
C GLY A 13 4.76 0.26 6.49
N THR A 14 4.95 -0.13 7.74
CA THR A 14 5.23 0.79 8.85
C THR A 14 6.58 1.47 8.72
N SER A 15 7.48 0.91 7.94
CA SER A 15 8.79 1.51 7.67
C SER A 15 8.71 2.80 6.86
N MET A 16 7.58 3.03 6.17
CA MET A 16 7.34 4.24 5.37
C MET A 16 8.36 4.46 4.25
N ASP A 17 9.03 3.40 3.82
CA ASP A 17 10.09 3.47 2.83
C ASP A 17 9.60 3.26 1.40
N GLY A 18 8.51 2.53 1.23
CA GLY A 18 8.00 2.21 -0.09
C GLY A 18 6.81 1.28 -0.05
N ILE A 19 6.51 0.72 -1.20
CA ILE A 19 5.35 -0.15 -1.43
C ILE A 19 5.83 -1.54 -1.79
N ASP A 20 5.35 -2.55 -1.07
CA ASP A 20 5.54 -3.95 -1.44
C ASP A 20 4.39 -4.40 -2.33
N LEU A 21 4.72 -4.98 -3.47
CA LEU A 21 3.75 -5.52 -4.40
C LEU A 21 4.02 -6.99 -4.63
N SER A 22 2.96 -7.78 -4.73
CA SER A 22 3.09 -9.20 -4.98
C SER A 22 1.97 -9.69 -5.88
N ILE A 23 2.31 -10.48 -6.90
CA ILE A 23 1.32 -11.17 -7.71
C ILE A 23 1.27 -12.61 -7.25
N ILE A 24 0.09 -13.07 -6.89
CA ILE A 24 -0.15 -14.41 -6.37
C ILE A 24 -1.14 -15.14 -7.27
N LYS A 25 -0.83 -16.39 -7.59
CA LYS A 25 -1.75 -17.31 -8.24
C LYS A 25 -2.31 -18.24 -7.19
N SER A 26 -3.61 -18.34 -7.08
CA SER A 26 -4.26 -19.14 -6.05
C SER A 26 -5.56 -19.77 -6.56
N ASP A 27 -5.88 -20.95 -6.04
CA ASP A 27 -7.19 -21.59 -6.27
C ASP A 27 -8.20 -21.23 -5.18
N GLY A 28 -7.78 -20.42 -4.20
CA GLY A 28 -8.63 -19.99 -3.10
C GLY A 28 -8.74 -21.00 -1.96
N GLU A 29 -8.11 -22.17 -2.09
CA GLU A 29 -8.18 -23.22 -1.06
C GLU A 29 -6.81 -23.62 -0.54
N GLN A 30 -6.05 -24.37 -1.30
CA GLN A 30 -4.77 -24.94 -0.85
C GLN A 30 -3.57 -24.47 -1.66
N PHE A 31 -3.77 -24.11 -2.91
CA PHE A 31 -2.68 -23.72 -3.79
C PHE A 31 -2.45 -22.22 -3.73
N VAL A 32 -1.21 -21.84 -3.42
CA VAL A 32 -0.77 -20.45 -3.45
C VAL A 32 0.65 -20.42 -4.02
N GLU A 33 0.86 -19.63 -5.05
CA GLU A 33 2.16 -19.47 -5.68
C GLU A 33 2.44 -18.00 -5.89
N VAL A 34 3.60 -17.53 -5.44
CA VAL A 34 4.04 -16.16 -5.70
C VAL A 34 4.63 -16.12 -7.10
N ILE A 35 4.01 -15.34 -7.97
CA ILE A 35 4.45 -15.20 -9.36
C ILE A 35 5.55 -14.17 -9.49
N ASP A 36 5.38 -13.03 -8.82
CA ASP A 36 6.36 -11.94 -8.86
C ASP A 36 6.20 -11.05 -7.64
N ASP A 37 7.30 -10.48 -7.21
CA ASP A 37 7.36 -9.48 -6.13
C ASP A 37 8.07 -8.25 -6.66
N LEU A 38 7.63 -7.08 -6.21
CA LEU A 38 8.27 -5.83 -6.54
C LEU A 38 8.27 -4.93 -5.30
N TYR A 39 9.39 -4.30 -5.03
CA TYR A 39 9.45 -3.25 -4.01
C TYR A 39 9.65 -1.90 -4.71
N HIS A 40 8.67 -1.00 -4.55
CA HIS A 40 8.71 0.33 -5.13
C HIS A 40 9.04 1.35 -4.05
N LYS A 41 10.28 1.82 -4.06
CA LYS A 41 10.77 2.75 -3.06
C LYS A 41 10.21 4.15 -3.28
N TYR A 42 9.76 4.79 -2.20
CA TYR A 42 9.36 6.21 -2.27
C TYR A 42 10.60 7.09 -2.49
N ASN A 43 10.43 8.24 -3.15
CA ASN A 43 11.51 9.19 -3.23
C ASN A 43 11.77 9.82 -1.85
N ASN A 44 12.98 10.34 -1.65
CA ASN A 44 13.41 10.84 -0.33
C ASN A 44 12.55 12.01 0.16
N GLN A 45 12.15 12.90 -0.73
CA GLN A 45 11.33 14.05 -0.36
C GLN A 45 9.97 13.61 0.18
N PHE A 46 9.33 12.68 -0.51
CA PHE A 46 8.04 12.15 -0.08
C PHE A 46 8.16 11.39 1.23
N ARG A 47 9.20 10.56 1.36
CA ARG A 47 9.43 9.78 2.58
C ARG A 47 9.59 10.67 3.79
N LEU A 48 10.36 11.75 3.68
CA LEU A 48 10.58 12.71 4.76
C LEU A 48 9.28 13.44 5.13
N LYS A 49 8.50 13.82 4.13
CA LYS A 49 7.21 14.48 4.34
C LYS A 49 6.23 13.57 5.07
N LEU A 50 6.13 12.32 4.62
CA LEU A 50 5.27 11.31 5.24
C LEU A 50 5.67 11.09 6.70
N LYS A 51 6.95 10.90 6.95
CA LYS A 51 7.47 10.69 8.31
C LYS A 51 7.17 11.88 9.22
N THR A 52 7.39 13.09 8.71
CA THR A 52 7.14 14.31 9.47
C THR A 52 5.68 14.40 9.90
N VAL A 53 4.75 14.15 8.97
CA VAL A 53 3.31 14.22 9.28
C VAL A 53 2.92 13.12 10.28
N ILE A 54 3.43 11.91 10.09
CA ILE A 54 3.14 10.81 11.02
C ILE A 54 3.67 11.10 12.42
N ASP A 55 4.87 11.63 12.53
CA ASP A 55 5.48 11.98 13.82
C ASP A 55 4.70 13.09 14.54
N LEU A 56 4.12 14.03 13.79
CA LEU A 56 3.29 15.09 14.35
C LEU A 56 1.87 14.62 14.70
N CYS A 57 1.41 13.54 14.09
CA CYS A 57 0.05 13.03 14.27
C CYS A 57 -0.01 12.05 15.46
N ASN A 58 -0.11 12.57 16.69
CA ASN A 58 -0.10 11.75 17.88
C ASN A 58 -1.45 11.64 18.60
N SER A 59 -2.52 12.21 18.00
CA SER A 59 -3.87 12.16 18.54
C SER A 59 -4.88 12.45 17.44
N LYS A 60 -6.18 12.18 17.69
CA LYS A 60 -7.24 12.53 16.75
C LYS A 60 -7.30 14.04 16.51
N GLU A 61 -7.04 14.81 17.53
CA GLU A 61 -7.04 16.27 17.42
C GLU A 61 -5.94 16.73 16.45
N GLN A 62 -4.73 16.21 16.62
CA GLN A 62 -3.63 16.50 15.71
C GLN A 62 -3.91 16.02 14.29
N PHE A 63 -4.52 14.86 14.15
CA PHE A 63 -4.93 14.33 12.85
C PHE A 63 -5.84 15.31 12.12
N HIS A 64 -6.82 15.88 12.82
CA HIS A 64 -7.74 16.86 12.23
C HIS A 64 -7.04 18.18 11.89
N LYS A 65 -6.10 18.62 12.73
CA LYS A 65 -5.35 19.86 12.48
C LYS A 65 -4.44 19.72 11.25
N LEU A 66 -3.97 18.51 10.97
CA LEU A 66 -3.09 18.22 9.84
C LEU A 66 -3.87 17.75 8.61
N SER A 67 -5.19 17.94 8.57
CA SER A 67 -6.06 17.37 7.53
C SER A 67 -5.62 17.75 6.11
N SER A 68 -5.16 18.98 5.90
CA SER A 68 -4.69 19.44 4.60
C SER A 68 -3.43 18.69 4.16
N ASP A 69 -2.46 18.54 5.07
CA ASP A 69 -1.22 17.83 4.81
C ASP A 69 -1.46 16.33 4.57
N ILE A 70 -2.38 15.75 5.36
CA ILE A 70 -2.74 14.34 5.22
C ILE A 70 -3.40 14.08 3.87
N LYS A 71 -4.28 14.97 3.42
CA LYS A 71 -4.94 14.84 2.14
C LYS A 71 -3.93 14.89 0.99
N GLU A 72 -2.95 15.76 1.07
CA GLU A 72 -1.89 15.87 0.10
C GLU A 72 -1.06 14.57 0.04
N ILE A 73 -0.75 14.00 1.20
CA ILE A 73 -0.03 12.74 1.30
C ILE A 73 -0.87 11.59 0.74
N GLU A 74 -2.17 11.56 1.00
CA GLU A 74 -3.08 10.56 0.43
C GLU A 74 -3.02 10.56 -1.09
N ASN A 75 -3.04 11.75 -1.69
CA ASN A 75 -2.95 11.88 -3.14
C ASN A 75 -1.62 11.35 -3.67
N GLU A 76 -0.52 11.68 -3.00
CA GLU A 76 0.81 11.22 -3.40
C GLU A 76 0.95 9.70 -3.25
N ILE A 77 0.42 9.13 -2.16
CA ILE A 77 0.41 7.68 -1.94
C ILE A 77 -0.40 6.99 -3.05
N THR A 78 -1.57 7.52 -3.38
CA THR A 78 -2.42 6.97 -4.43
C THR A 78 -1.69 6.94 -5.77
N ILE A 79 -1.03 8.03 -6.13
CA ILE A 79 -0.25 8.13 -7.37
C ILE A 79 0.91 7.13 -7.34
N ALA A 80 1.62 7.03 -6.22
CA ALA A 80 2.74 6.10 -6.08
C ALA A 80 2.27 4.65 -6.24
N HIS A 81 1.14 4.28 -5.64
CA HIS A 81 0.57 2.94 -5.78
C HIS A 81 0.16 2.65 -7.21
N ALA A 82 -0.47 3.62 -7.88
CA ALA A 82 -0.86 3.47 -9.28
C ALA A 82 0.36 3.26 -10.18
N ASN A 83 1.41 4.02 -9.97
CA ASN A 83 2.65 3.88 -10.73
C ASN A 83 3.31 2.52 -10.48
N ALA A 84 3.33 2.06 -9.23
CA ALA A 84 3.89 0.78 -8.87
C ALA A 84 3.10 -0.38 -9.49
N CYS A 85 1.77 -0.30 -9.46
CA CYS A 85 0.90 -1.27 -10.13
C CYS A 85 1.21 -1.36 -11.61
N LYS A 86 1.36 -0.21 -12.26
CA LYS A 86 1.66 -0.15 -13.68
C LYS A 86 2.98 -0.85 -13.98
N LEU A 87 3.99 -0.65 -13.16
CA LEU A 87 5.30 -1.29 -13.34
C LEU A 87 5.22 -2.81 -13.26
N ILE A 88 4.57 -3.35 -12.24
CA ILE A 88 4.49 -4.80 -12.06
C ILE A 88 3.59 -5.46 -13.11
N VAL A 89 2.52 -4.80 -13.50
CA VAL A 89 1.62 -5.31 -14.56
C VAL A 89 2.33 -5.32 -15.90
N GLU A 90 3.06 -4.28 -16.24
CA GLU A 90 3.83 -4.23 -17.50
C GLU A 90 4.93 -5.29 -17.54
N LYS A 91 5.55 -5.58 -16.41
CA LYS A 91 6.54 -6.63 -16.30
C LYS A 91 5.94 -8.02 -16.50
N ASN A 92 4.64 -8.19 -16.24
CA ASN A 92 3.94 -9.46 -16.30
C ASN A 92 2.76 -9.42 -17.27
N LYS A 93 2.99 -8.94 -18.49
CA LYS A 93 1.95 -8.76 -19.52
C LYS A 93 1.15 -9.99 -19.86
N ASN A 94 1.74 -11.19 -19.66
CA ASN A 94 1.08 -12.46 -19.96
C ASN A 94 0.04 -12.85 -18.93
N ILE A 95 0.00 -12.14 -17.81
CA ILE A 95 -0.88 -12.46 -16.69
C ILE A 95 -2.01 -11.46 -16.63
N LYS A 96 -3.24 -11.98 -16.57
CA LYS A 96 -4.42 -11.15 -16.36
C LYS A 96 -4.70 -11.09 -14.86
N ILE A 97 -4.61 -9.92 -14.29
CA ILE A 97 -4.90 -9.72 -12.86
C ILE A 97 -6.42 -9.73 -12.66
N ASP A 98 -6.89 -10.61 -11.79
CA ASP A 98 -8.32 -10.77 -11.49
C ASP A 98 -8.75 -9.90 -10.30
N LEU A 99 -7.87 -9.76 -9.31
CA LEU A 99 -8.17 -9.04 -8.08
C LEU A 99 -7.00 -8.15 -7.69
N ILE A 100 -7.31 -6.98 -7.16
CA ILE A 100 -6.30 -6.07 -6.61
C ILE A 100 -6.67 -5.74 -5.17
N GLY A 101 -5.75 -6.03 -4.25
CA GLY A 101 -5.88 -5.68 -2.85
C GLY A 101 -4.96 -4.52 -2.51
N PHE A 102 -5.51 -3.51 -1.84
CA PHE A 102 -4.76 -2.31 -1.48
C PHE A 102 -4.83 -2.09 0.03
N HIS A 103 -3.67 -1.91 0.65
CA HIS A 103 -3.58 -1.57 2.06
C HIS A 103 -2.85 -0.23 2.19
N GLY A 104 -3.57 0.78 2.66
CA GLY A 104 -3.00 2.12 2.80
C GLY A 104 -2.00 2.24 3.96
N GLN A 105 -1.44 3.43 4.10
CA GLN A 105 -0.48 3.74 5.16
C GLN A 105 -1.21 4.05 6.46
N THR A 106 -0.86 3.34 7.54
CA THR A 106 -1.37 3.66 8.88
C THR A 106 -0.66 4.92 9.39
N VAL A 107 -1.45 5.92 9.75
CA VAL A 107 -0.95 7.19 10.28
C VAL A 107 -1.01 7.20 11.81
N LEU A 108 -2.10 6.69 12.38
CA LEU A 108 -2.31 6.69 13.81
C LEU A 108 -2.99 5.38 14.23
N HIS A 109 -2.35 4.64 15.13
CA HIS A 109 -2.85 3.34 15.59
C HIS A 109 -2.90 3.33 17.11
N LYS A 110 -4.10 3.37 17.67
CA LYS A 110 -4.33 3.35 19.11
C LYS A 110 -5.45 2.40 19.45
N PRO A 111 -5.19 1.07 19.43
CA PRO A 111 -6.22 0.06 19.67
C PRO A 111 -6.81 0.16 21.08
N GLN A 112 -6.04 0.58 22.08
CA GLN A 112 -6.54 0.77 23.42
C GLN A 112 -7.55 1.91 23.54
N GLU A 113 -7.58 2.81 22.56
CA GLU A 113 -8.57 3.88 22.45
C GLU A 113 -9.64 3.56 21.40
N GLY A 114 -9.54 2.41 20.76
CA GLY A 114 -10.54 1.91 19.83
C GLY A 114 -10.44 2.43 18.41
N TYR A 115 -9.29 2.98 17.96
CA TYR A 115 -9.20 3.46 16.59
C TYR A 115 -7.81 3.28 15.97
N SER A 116 -7.82 3.28 14.63
CA SER A 116 -6.62 3.29 13.79
C SER A 116 -6.92 4.12 12.54
N ILE A 117 -5.99 5.00 12.16
CA ILE A 117 -6.18 5.91 11.03
C ILE A 117 -5.03 5.75 10.02
#